data_24b5245c67f902339f6ced22be625e77
#
_entry.id   24b5245c67f902339f6ced22be625e77
#
_cell.length_a   1.000
_cell.length_b   1.000
_cell.length_c   1.000
_cell.angle_alpha   90.00
_cell.angle_beta   90.00
_cell.angle_gamma   90.00
#
_symmetry.space_group_name_H-M   'P 1'
#
loop_
_entity.id
_entity.type
_entity.pdbx_description
1 polymer ?
#
loop_
_entity_poly.entity_id
_entity_poly.type
_entity_poly.pdbx_seq_one_letter_code
_entity_poly.pdbx_strand_id
1 'polypeptide(L)'
;KPSGIFSMQTIVIFEGLFEKYSQKIDFIQKYIFPGGMLPTVKTLENIAIEKKLDFFVKNQMADSYHQTLEMWRQNFNHKWDKIKNLGYSNEFKRMWNFYLSYCSGGFKAKTIDVFQIDFTKNSN
;
A
#
# COMPACT_ATOMS: atom_id res chain seq x y z
N LYS A 1 14.54 2.75 -23.81
CA LYS A 1 15.87 2.27 -24.25
C LYS A 1 15.91 0.76 -24.10
N PRO A 2 16.63 -0.01 -24.97
CA PRO A 2 16.68 -1.47 -24.88
C PRO A 2 17.15 -2.00 -23.53
N SER A 3 18.10 -1.33 -22.86
CA SER A 3 18.66 -1.68 -21.55
C SER A 3 18.04 -0.88 -20.40
N GLY A 4 16.89 -0.25 -20.61
CA GLY A 4 16.22 0.53 -19.57
C GLY A 4 15.56 -0.36 -18.51
N ILE A 5 15.64 0.05 -17.25
CA ILE A 5 14.90 -0.56 -16.13
C ILE A 5 13.83 0.43 -15.69
N PHE A 6 12.61 -0.07 -15.48
CA PHE A 6 11.55 0.64 -14.81
C PHE A 6 11.36 0.04 -13.41
N SER A 7 11.66 0.81 -12.39
CA SER A 7 11.48 0.38 -11.00
C SER A 7 10.22 1.00 -10.42
N MET A 8 9.40 0.19 -9.78
CA MET A 8 8.13 0.60 -9.16
C MET A 8 8.06 0.10 -7.72
N GLN A 9 7.52 0.94 -6.84
CA GLN A 9 7.08 0.51 -5.52
C GLN A 9 5.56 0.68 -5.43
N THR A 10 4.87 -0.35 -4.96
CA THR A 10 3.41 -0.32 -4.84
C THR A 10 2.94 -1.19 -3.67
N ILE A 11 1.80 -0.80 -3.09
CA ILE A 11 1.06 -1.68 -2.20
C ILE A 11 0.29 -2.68 -3.06
N VAL A 12 0.31 -3.94 -2.67
CA VAL A 12 -0.45 -5.02 -3.30
C VAL A 12 -1.35 -5.70 -2.27
N ILE A 13 -2.48 -6.24 -2.74
CA ILE A 13 -3.37 -7.07 -1.92
C ILE A 13 -3.11 -8.55 -2.22
N PHE A 14 -3.27 -9.39 -1.19
CA PHE A 14 -3.17 -10.84 -1.35
C PHE A 14 -4.19 -11.34 -2.37
N GLU A 15 -3.76 -12.19 -3.30
CA GLU A 15 -4.57 -12.67 -4.44
C GLU A 15 -5.94 -13.22 -4.00
N GLY A 16 -5.95 -14.06 -2.96
CA GLY A 16 -7.17 -14.70 -2.46
C GLY A 16 -8.20 -13.74 -1.84
N LEU A 17 -7.84 -12.47 -1.64
CA LEU A 17 -8.75 -11.45 -1.12
C LEU A 17 -9.23 -10.47 -2.19
N PHE A 18 -8.62 -10.47 -3.36
CA PHE A 18 -8.85 -9.46 -4.40
C PHE A 18 -10.30 -9.42 -4.88
N GLU A 19 -10.91 -10.56 -5.12
CA GLU A 19 -12.31 -10.61 -5.59
C GLU A 19 -13.25 -9.93 -4.60
N LYS A 20 -13.16 -10.28 -3.32
CA LYS A 20 -13.97 -9.67 -2.25
C LYS A 20 -13.67 -8.18 -2.09
N TYR A 21 -12.41 -7.80 -2.19
CA TYR A 21 -11.95 -6.42 -2.05
C TYR A 21 -12.46 -5.55 -3.21
N SER A 22 -12.41 -6.03 -4.44
CA SER A 22 -12.81 -5.28 -5.64
C SER A 22 -14.32 -5.02 -5.73
N GLN A 23 -15.13 -5.82 -5.02
CA GLN A 23 -16.59 -5.71 -5.03
C GLN A 23 -17.14 -4.79 -3.93
N LYS A 24 -16.32 -4.33 -2.99
CA LYS A 24 -16.75 -3.54 -1.84
C LYS A 24 -15.84 -2.33 -1.65
N ILE A 25 -16.45 -1.22 -1.26
CA ILE A 25 -15.70 -0.03 -0.85
C ILE A 25 -15.34 -0.19 0.62
N ASP A 26 -14.05 -0.24 0.93
CA ASP A 26 -13.55 -0.26 2.30
C ASP A 26 -13.38 1.16 2.89
N PHE A 27 -12.91 1.22 4.13
CA PHE A 27 -12.68 2.49 4.82
C PHE A 27 -11.67 3.38 4.07
N ILE A 28 -10.58 2.79 3.55
CA ILE A 28 -9.53 3.53 2.85
C ILE A 28 -10.07 4.14 1.57
N GLN A 29 -10.78 3.35 0.76
CA GLN A 29 -11.39 3.79 -0.49
C GLN A 29 -12.49 4.84 -0.27
N LYS A 30 -13.17 4.81 0.88
CA LYS A 30 -14.24 5.75 1.17
C LYS A 30 -13.75 7.08 1.72
N TYR A 31 -12.76 7.07 2.62
CA TYR A 31 -12.42 8.24 3.43
C TYR A 31 -11.00 8.78 3.23
N ILE A 32 -10.06 7.96 2.75
CA ILE A 32 -8.63 8.33 2.66
C ILE A 32 -8.22 8.51 1.20
N PHE A 33 -8.46 7.50 0.35
CA PHE A 33 -8.10 7.50 -1.06
C PHE A 33 -9.30 7.11 -1.93
N PRO A 34 -10.27 8.03 -2.14
CA PRO A 34 -11.46 7.75 -2.94
C PRO A 34 -11.09 7.28 -4.35
N GLY A 35 -11.67 6.14 -4.76
CA GLY A 35 -11.39 5.53 -6.06
C GLY A 35 -10.09 4.71 -6.13
N GLY A 36 -9.33 4.60 -5.03
CA GLY A 36 -8.14 3.76 -4.96
C GLY A 36 -8.46 2.27 -5.13
N MET A 37 -7.59 1.55 -5.83
CA MET A 37 -7.66 0.10 -6.02
C MET A 37 -6.24 -0.47 -5.90
N LEU A 38 -6.06 -1.47 -5.03
CA LEU A 38 -4.80 -2.18 -4.91
C LEU A 38 -4.72 -3.27 -5.97
N PRO A 39 -3.62 -3.37 -6.73
CA PRO A 39 -3.40 -4.51 -7.62
C PRO A 39 -2.99 -5.75 -6.80
N THR A 40 -3.06 -6.92 -7.46
CA THR A 40 -2.34 -8.11 -7.00
C THR A 40 -1.00 -8.24 -7.72
N VAL A 41 -0.06 -9.01 -7.16
CA VAL A 41 1.21 -9.31 -7.85
C VAL A 41 0.96 -9.98 -9.20
N LYS A 42 0.01 -10.92 -9.25
CA LYS A 42 -0.37 -11.63 -10.49
C LYS A 42 -0.91 -10.69 -11.56
N THR A 43 -1.69 -9.68 -11.17
CA THR A 43 -2.17 -8.65 -12.12
C THR A 43 -1.00 -7.89 -12.74
N LEU A 44 -0.02 -7.48 -11.92
CA LEU A 44 1.15 -6.76 -12.39
C LEU A 44 2.04 -7.63 -13.29
N GLU A 45 2.24 -8.90 -12.94
CA GLU A 45 2.98 -9.86 -13.73
C GLU A 45 2.31 -10.13 -15.10
N ASN A 46 0.99 -10.31 -15.12
CA ASN A 46 0.24 -10.48 -16.37
C ASN A 46 0.37 -9.27 -17.30
N ILE A 47 0.32 -8.06 -16.76
CA ILE A 47 0.54 -6.82 -17.53
C ILE A 47 1.96 -6.79 -18.07
N ALA A 48 2.97 -7.18 -17.29
CA ALA A 48 4.35 -7.24 -17.73
C ALA A 48 4.51 -8.21 -18.92
N ILE A 49 3.95 -9.40 -18.83
CA ILE A 49 3.94 -10.41 -19.90
C ILE A 49 3.29 -9.85 -21.18
N GLU A 50 2.10 -9.24 -21.05
CA GLU A 50 1.39 -8.62 -22.18
C GLU A 50 2.23 -7.54 -22.88
N LYS A 51 2.99 -6.77 -22.09
CA LYS A 51 3.86 -5.69 -22.60
C LYS A 51 5.26 -6.16 -22.97
N LYS A 52 5.54 -7.47 -22.96
CA LYS A 52 6.84 -8.09 -23.24
C LYS A 52 7.95 -7.52 -22.35
N LEU A 53 7.65 -7.44 -21.07
CA LEU A 53 8.58 -7.04 -20.03
C LEU A 53 8.86 -8.24 -19.10
N ASP A 54 10.11 -8.37 -18.69
CA ASP A 54 10.49 -9.24 -17.59
C ASP A 54 10.08 -8.57 -16.27
N PHE A 55 9.66 -9.38 -15.29
CA PHE A 55 9.13 -8.95 -14.02
C PHE A 55 9.97 -9.52 -12.87
N PHE A 56 10.58 -8.66 -12.07
CA PHE A 56 11.47 -9.05 -10.97
C PHE A 56 11.04 -8.43 -9.66
N VAL A 57 10.60 -9.23 -8.70
CA VAL A 57 10.37 -8.76 -7.32
C VAL A 57 11.73 -8.60 -6.64
N LYS A 58 12.02 -7.37 -6.21
CA LYS A 58 13.27 -7.01 -5.52
C LYS A 58 13.13 -7.09 -4.01
N ASN A 59 12.06 -6.55 -3.46
CA ASN A 59 11.82 -6.52 -2.03
C ASN A 59 10.33 -6.68 -1.71
N GLN A 60 10.06 -7.25 -0.53
CA GLN A 60 8.76 -7.32 0.13
C GLN A 60 8.93 -6.72 1.53
N MET A 61 8.06 -5.80 1.93
CA MET A 61 8.32 -4.93 3.08
C MET A 61 7.17 -4.85 4.09
N ALA A 62 6.25 -5.85 4.12
CA ALA A 62 5.10 -5.84 5.03
C ALA A 62 5.50 -5.62 6.50
N ASP A 63 6.51 -6.34 6.98
CA ASP A 63 6.94 -6.25 8.38
C ASP A 63 7.53 -4.86 8.71
N SER A 64 8.29 -4.28 7.79
CA SER A 64 8.85 -2.93 7.93
C SER A 64 7.76 -1.86 7.92
N TYR A 65 6.76 -2.02 7.05
CA TYR A 65 5.61 -1.09 6.98
C TYR A 65 4.72 -1.18 8.22
N HIS A 66 4.48 -2.39 8.75
CA HIS A 66 3.79 -2.55 10.03
C HIS A 66 4.49 -1.76 11.14
N GLN A 67 5.79 -1.94 11.33
CA GLN A 67 6.57 -1.23 12.35
C GLN A 67 6.53 0.30 12.14
N THR A 68 6.72 0.76 10.90
CA THR A 68 6.69 2.18 10.54
C THR A 68 5.34 2.82 10.88
N LEU A 69 4.23 2.16 10.55
CA LEU A 69 2.88 2.67 10.84
C LEU A 69 2.60 2.74 12.34
N GLU A 70 3.09 1.77 13.13
CA GLU A 70 2.99 1.82 14.59
C GLU A 70 3.79 3.02 15.16
N MET A 71 5.00 3.27 14.65
CA MET A 71 5.79 4.44 15.03
C MET A 71 5.10 5.75 14.63
N TRP A 72 4.51 5.83 13.45
CA TRP A 72 3.76 7.01 13.02
C TRP A 72 2.54 7.25 13.91
N ARG A 73 1.82 6.21 14.29
CA ARG A 73 0.67 6.30 15.19
C ARG A 73 1.06 6.81 16.57
N GLN A 74 2.16 6.30 17.13
CA GLN A 74 2.71 6.77 18.41
C GLN A 74 3.12 8.25 18.32
N ASN A 75 3.88 8.63 17.29
CA ASN A 75 4.33 10.01 17.08
C ASN A 75 3.17 10.98 16.88
N PHE A 76 2.15 10.58 16.11
CA PHE A 76 0.93 11.35 15.88
C PHE A 76 0.21 11.63 17.20
N ASN A 77 0.01 10.61 18.04
CA ASN A 77 -0.66 10.77 19.33
C ASN A 77 0.17 11.60 20.32
N HIS A 78 1.49 11.41 20.35
CA HIS A 78 2.38 12.21 21.20
C HIS A 78 2.37 13.70 20.82
N LYS A 79 2.19 14.02 19.55
CA LYS A 79 2.15 15.41 19.06
C LYS A 79 0.71 15.96 18.91
N TRP A 80 -0.28 15.26 19.45
CA TRP A 80 -1.69 15.62 19.22
C TRP A 80 -2.05 17.05 19.59
N ASP A 81 -1.57 17.55 20.73
CA ASP A 81 -1.90 18.92 21.18
C ASP A 81 -1.40 19.97 20.17
N LYS A 82 -0.22 19.76 19.59
CA LYS A 82 0.29 20.63 18.52
C LYS A 82 -0.58 20.55 17.27
N ILE A 83 -1.00 19.36 16.88
CA ILE A 83 -1.87 19.14 15.71
C ILE A 83 -3.24 19.76 15.94
N LYS A 84 -3.81 19.60 17.14
CA LYS A 84 -5.08 20.20 17.52
C LYS A 84 -5.04 21.73 17.42
N ASN A 85 -3.93 22.35 17.82
CA ASN A 85 -3.73 23.80 17.72
C ASN A 85 -3.65 24.32 16.26
N LEU A 86 -3.43 23.43 15.27
CA LEU A 86 -3.55 23.74 13.86
C LEU A 86 -4.99 23.69 13.31
N GLY A 87 -5.97 23.41 14.17
CA GLY A 87 -7.39 23.39 13.83
C GLY A 87 -7.97 22.00 13.53
N TYR A 88 -7.20 20.92 13.71
CA TYR A 88 -7.71 19.56 13.51
C TYR A 88 -8.62 19.10 14.66
N SER A 89 -9.73 18.46 14.31
CA SER A 89 -10.76 18.03 15.26
C SER A 89 -10.45 16.65 15.89
N ASN A 90 -11.18 16.34 16.98
CA ASN A 90 -11.11 15.02 17.57
C ASN A 90 -11.65 13.91 16.64
N GLU A 91 -12.57 14.24 15.73
CA GLU A 91 -13.02 13.32 14.66
C GLU A 91 -11.86 12.94 13.76
N PHE A 92 -11.07 13.93 13.32
CA PHE A 92 -9.86 13.69 12.55
C PHE A 92 -8.86 12.79 13.31
N LYS A 93 -8.66 13.03 14.62
CA LYS A 93 -7.79 12.18 15.45
C LYS A 93 -8.24 10.73 15.42
N ARG A 94 -9.53 10.47 15.61
CA ARG A 94 -10.08 9.10 15.58
C ARG A 94 -9.92 8.46 14.21
N MET A 95 -10.28 9.19 13.15
CA MET A 95 -10.15 8.72 11.77
C MET A 95 -8.70 8.36 11.43
N TRP A 96 -7.75 9.23 11.78
CA TRP A 96 -6.34 9.02 11.47
C TRP A 96 -5.73 7.86 12.25
N ASN A 97 -6.06 7.71 13.54
CA ASN A 97 -5.66 6.55 14.34
C ASN A 97 -6.24 5.24 13.77
N PHE A 98 -7.50 5.27 13.34
CA PHE A 98 -8.11 4.11 12.70
C PHE A 98 -7.40 3.75 11.39
N TYR A 99 -7.13 4.75 10.54
CA TYR A 99 -6.38 4.57 9.29
C TYR A 99 -5.03 3.90 9.53
N LEU A 100 -4.21 4.45 10.43
CA LEU A 100 -2.88 3.90 10.71
C LEU A 100 -2.96 2.47 11.29
N SER A 101 -3.91 2.21 12.19
CA SER A 101 -4.11 0.88 12.77
C SER A 101 -4.65 -0.13 11.76
N TYR A 102 -5.56 0.29 10.88
CA TYR A 102 -6.12 -0.54 9.83
C TYR A 102 -5.04 -1.01 8.85
N CYS A 103 -4.22 -0.07 8.36
CA CYS A 103 -3.09 -0.40 7.48
C CYS A 103 -2.03 -1.26 8.19
N SER A 104 -1.67 -0.90 9.43
CA SER A 104 -0.71 -1.66 10.25
C SER A 104 -1.17 -3.12 10.44
N GLY A 105 -2.45 -3.32 10.75
CA GLY A 105 -3.07 -4.65 10.87
C GLY A 105 -3.03 -5.44 9.56
N GLY A 106 -3.30 -4.78 8.43
CA GLY A 106 -3.23 -5.37 7.10
C GLY A 106 -1.83 -5.89 6.75
N PHE A 107 -0.79 -5.08 7.01
CA PHE A 107 0.60 -5.49 6.81
C PHE A 107 1.01 -6.60 7.77
N LYS A 108 0.66 -6.51 9.05
CA LYS A 108 0.95 -7.54 10.04
C LYS A 108 0.33 -8.90 9.68
N ALA A 109 -0.91 -8.88 9.21
CA ALA A 109 -1.63 -10.07 8.76
C ALA A 109 -1.20 -10.56 7.37
N LYS A 110 -0.33 -9.79 6.66
CA LYS A 110 0.11 -10.06 5.27
C LYS A 110 -1.06 -10.17 4.28
N THR A 111 -2.17 -9.48 4.58
CA THR A 111 -3.28 -9.32 3.63
C THR A 111 -2.97 -8.27 2.58
N ILE A 112 -2.09 -7.34 2.92
CA ILE A 112 -1.42 -6.39 2.01
C ILE A 112 0.09 -6.42 2.24
N ASP A 113 0.85 -6.05 1.23
CA ASP A 113 2.30 -5.92 1.30
C ASP A 113 2.77 -4.75 0.44
N VAL A 114 4.01 -4.30 0.61
CA VAL A 114 4.67 -3.36 -0.30
C VAL A 114 5.74 -4.10 -1.08
N PHE A 115 5.62 -4.05 -2.39
CA PHE A 115 6.57 -4.66 -3.31
C PHE A 115 7.40 -3.59 -4.00
N GLN A 116 8.70 -3.82 -4.09
CA GLN A 116 9.59 -3.16 -5.05
C GLN A 116 9.84 -4.12 -6.21
N ILE A 117 9.54 -3.65 -7.41
CA ILE A 117 9.51 -4.46 -8.62
C ILE A 117 10.30 -3.75 -9.71
N ASP A 118 11.17 -4.48 -10.37
CA ASP A 118 11.86 -4.02 -11.57
C ASP A 118 11.24 -4.67 -12.81
N PHE A 119 11.07 -3.86 -13.84
CA PHE A 119 10.65 -4.30 -15.17
C PHE A 119 11.76 -4.00 -16.15
N THR A 120 12.15 -4.96 -16.97
CA THR A 120 13.13 -4.80 -18.02
C THR A 120 12.54 -5.24 -19.37
N LYS A 121 13.05 -4.70 -20.47
CA LYS A 121 12.65 -5.18 -21.79
C LYS A 121 13.13 -6.60 -22.01
N ASN A 122 12.22 -7.47 -22.43
CA ASN A 122 12.59 -8.81 -22.91
C ASN A 122 13.60 -8.70 -24.04
N SER A 123 14.71 -9.42 -23.94
CA SER A 123 15.81 -9.42 -24.91
C SER A 123 15.53 -10.28 -26.15
N ASN A 124 14.27 -10.80 -26.26
CA ASN A 124 13.85 -11.64 -27.39
C ASN A 124 13.08 -10.85 -28.44
#